data_e90302f77a1102e6ab47b5637a41ca35
#
_entry.id   e90302f77a1102e6ab47b5637a41ca35
#
_cell.length_a   1.000
_cell.length_b   1.000
_cell.length_c   1.000
_cell.angle_alpha   90.00
_cell.angle_beta   90.00
_cell.angle_gamma   90.00
#
_symmetry.space_group_name_H-M   'P 1'
#
loop_
_entity.id
_entity.type
_entity.pdbx_description
1 polymer ?
#
loop_
_entity_poly.entity_id
_entity_poly.type
_entity_poly.pdbx_seq_one_letter_code
_entity_poly.pdbx_strand_id
1 'polypeptide(L)'
;MEINYNRLAKAITRAGVILVKNGAEISRVEDTMERLCFAYGAKTVDSYATPTILIISFSMEDDSELYHNIKRVSAGSVNLNKIDMVNSLSREIQKNVLSIEEFNSKLDVIEKDKGYGDVVIYFGALICSFGFGIFFGGGIRECLLASFTGVLTKAIMVMMERINLSSFIRNVIGGLILTVLSYVLSMFFVFDSNIVSMSAIMLLVPGLSITNAIRDSVNGDALSSLSRMTEALVVAIAIALGSLIGLMISGYII
;
A
#
# COMPACT_ATOMS: atom_id res chain seq x y z
N MET A 1 -33.68 -18.11 -6.46
CA MET A 1 -33.40 -16.70 -6.76
C MET A 1 -32.53 -16.67 -8.00
N GLU A 2 -32.98 -16.09 -9.09
CA GLU A 2 -32.19 -16.04 -10.32
C GLU A 2 -31.01 -15.09 -10.12
N ILE A 3 -29.79 -15.60 -10.21
CA ILE A 3 -28.57 -14.81 -10.02
C ILE A 3 -28.37 -13.92 -11.23
N ASN A 4 -28.30 -12.61 -11.03
CA ASN A 4 -27.93 -11.69 -12.10
C ASN A 4 -26.40 -11.66 -12.25
N TYR A 5 -25.86 -12.42 -13.22
CA TYR A 5 -24.43 -12.60 -13.41
C TYR A 5 -23.68 -11.31 -13.80
N ASN A 6 -24.34 -10.35 -14.44
CA ASN A 6 -23.76 -9.03 -14.70
C ASN A 6 -23.55 -8.23 -13.38
N ARG A 7 -24.46 -8.38 -12.41
CA ARG A 7 -24.27 -7.79 -11.07
C ARG A 7 -23.17 -8.53 -10.30
N LEU A 8 -23.08 -9.85 -10.46
CA LEU A 8 -22.02 -10.66 -9.88
C LEU A 8 -20.64 -10.23 -10.40
N ALA A 9 -20.47 -10.11 -11.73
CA ALA A 9 -19.22 -9.63 -12.34
C ALA A 9 -18.77 -8.27 -11.75
N LYS A 10 -19.72 -7.35 -11.55
CA LYS A 10 -19.43 -6.04 -10.93
C LYS A 10 -19.02 -6.17 -9.47
N ALA A 11 -19.65 -7.04 -8.68
CA ALA A 11 -19.30 -7.24 -7.27
C ALA A 11 -17.91 -7.88 -7.12
N ILE A 12 -17.59 -8.89 -7.94
CA ILE A 12 -16.28 -9.55 -7.95
C ILE A 12 -15.19 -8.55 -8.35
N THR A 13 -15.41 -7.79 -9.43
CA THR A 13 -14.45 -6.75 -9.84
C THR A 13 -14.28 -5.69 -8.74
N ARG A 14 -15.34 -5.34 -8.00
CA ARG A 14 -15.27 -4.42 -6.88
C ARG A 14 -14.36 -4.95 -5.76
N ALA A 15 -14.47 -6.24 -5.43
CA ALA A 15 -13.55 -6.90 -4.50
C ALA A 15 -12.10 -6.80 -4.98
N GLY A 16 -11.84 -7.08 -6.26
CA GLY A 16 -10.53 -6.90 -6.89
C GLY A 16 -10.01 -5.46 -6.80
N VAL A 17 -10.87 -4.46 -7.06
CA VAL A 17 -10.51 -3.03 -6.91
C VAL A 17 -10.10 -2.69 -5.49
N ILE A 18 -10.80 -3.22 -4.48
CA ILE A 18 -10.42 -3.01 -3.07
C ILE A 18 -9.03 -3.59 -2.82
N LEU A 19 -8.74 -4.80 -3.30
CA LEU A 19 -7.45 -5.44 -3.14
C LEU A 19 -6.32 -4.63 -3.77
N VAL A 20 -6.45 -4.26 -5.07
CA VAL A 20 -5.42 -3.50 -5.80
C VAL A 20 -5.17 -2.15 -5.15
N LYS A 21 -6.23 -1.39 -4.84
CA LYS A 21 -6.12 -0.06 -4.20
C LYS A 21 -5.41 -0.09 -2.86
N ASN A 22 -5.47 -1.21 -2.15
CA ASN A 22 -4.88 -1.35 -0.83
C ASN A 22 -3.53 -2.09 -0.85
N GLY A 23 -2.94 -2.30 -2.03
CA GLY A 23 -1.58 -2.79 -2.19
C GLY A 23 -1.44 -4.31 -2.22
N ALA A 24 -2.49 -5.04 -2.58
CA ALA A 24 -2.40 -6.49 -2.77
C ALA A 24 -1.50 -6.83 -3.99
N GLU A 25 -0.86 -7.98 -3.93
CA GLU A 25 -0.11 -8.62 -5.00
C GLU A 25 -1.07 -8.99 -6.15
N ILE A 26 -0.66 -8.77 -7.41
CA ILE A 26 -1.55 -8.94 -8.56
C ILE A 26 -2.04 -10.38 -8.72
N SER A 27 -1.16 -11.35 -8.63
CA SER A 27 -1.54 -12.76 -8.69
C SER A 27 -2.57 -13.15 -7.62
N ARG A 28 -2.49 -12.54 -6.42
CA ARG A 28 -3.48 -12.76 -5.36
C ARG A 28 -4.82 -12.09 -5.67
N VAL A 29 -4.83 -10.97 -6.38
CA VAL A 29 -6.07 -10.33 -6.84
C VAL A 29 -6.79 -11.22 -7.83
N GLU A 30 -6.09 -11.73 -8.84
CA GLU A 30 -6.62 -12.64 -9.86
C GLU A 30 -7.16 -13.92 -9.21
N ASP A 31 -6.35 -14.60 -8.41
CA ASP A 31 -6.76 -15.80 -7.66
C ASP A 31 -8.01 -15.56 -6.78
N THR A 32 -8.14 -14.39 -6.16
CA THR A 32 -9.33 -14.06 -5.37
C THR A 32 -10.56 -13.84 -6.25
N MET A 33 -10.41 -13.16 -7.38
CA MET A 33 -11.50 -12.93 -8.33
C MET A 33 -11.98 -14.24 -8.95
N GLU A 34 -11.07 -15.10 -9.38
CA GLU A 34 -11.37 -16.43 -9.94
C GLU A 34 -12.07 -17.31 -8.90
N ARG A 35 -11.55 -17.39 -7.69
CA ARG A 35 -12.17 -18.12 -6.58
C ARG A 35 -13.60 -17.69 -6.32
N LEU A 36 -13.87 -16.40 -6.37
CA LEU A 36 -15.22 -15.87 -6.21
C LEU A 36 -16.12 -16.32 -7.36
N CYS A 37 -15.66 -16.27 -8.62
CA CYS A 37 -16.44 -16.78 -9.75
C CYS A 37 -16.78 -18.27 -9.60
N PHE A 38 -15.78 -19.10 -9.28
CA PHE A 38 -15.98 -20.54 -9.08
C PHE A 38 -16.92 -20.84 -7.91
N ALA A 39 -16.87 -20.05 -6.83
CA ALA A 39 -17.78 -20.22 -5.70
C ALA A 39 -19.25 -19.99 -6.10
N TYR A 40 -19.52 -19.13 -7.07
CA TYR A 40 -20.86 -18.89 -7.63
C TYR A 40 -21.21 -19.85 -8.78
N GLY A 41 -20.37 -20.83 -9.07
CA GLY A 41 -20.65 -21.91 -10.04
C GLY A 41 -20.16 -21.64 -11.46
N ALA A 42 -19.29 -20.66 -11.67
CA ALA A 42 -18.68 -20.45 -13.00
C ALA A 42 -17.89 -21.70 -13.44
N LYS A 43 -17.97 -22.01 -14.74
CA LYS A 43 -17.26 -23.13 -15.38
C LYS A 43 -15.91 -22.70 -15.93
N THR A 44 -15.88 -21.57 -16.62
CA THR A 44 -14.66 -20.97 -17.14
C THR A 44 -14.50 -19.58 -16.56
N VAL A 45 -13.28 -19.21 -16.22
CA VAL A 45 -12.96 -17.89 -15.68
C VAL A 45 -11.62 -17.47 -16.26
N ASP A 46 -11.59 -16.26 -16.82
CA ASP A 46 -10.38 -15.57 -17.22
C ASP A 46 -10.31 -14.25 -16.44
N SER A 47 -9.25 -14.06 -15.69
CA SER A 47 -8.99 -12.83 -14.97
C SER A 47 -7.68 -12.21 -15.42
N TYR A 48 -7.63 -10.88 -15.48
CA TYR A 48 -6.42 -10.13 -15.73
C TYR A 48 -6.41 -8.88 -14.88
N ALA A 49 -5.36 -8.72 -14.11
CA ALA A 49 -5.19 -7.60 -13.20
C ALA A 49 -3.87 -6.86 -13.44
N THR A 50 -3.92 -5.54 -13.32
CA THR A 50 -2.76 -4.66 -13.21
C THR A 50 -3.03 -3.62 -12.13
N PRO A 51 -2.03 -2.83 -11.69
CA PRO A 51 -2.27 -1.73 -10.75
C PRO A 51 -3.29 -0.69 -11.24
N THR A 52 -3.59 -0.65 -12.53
CA THR A 52 -4.44 0.40 -13.15
C THR A 52 -5.72 -0.12 -13.80
N ILE A 53 -5.84 -1.42 -14.07
CA ILE A 53 -7.01 -2.02 -14.73
C ILE A 53 -7.26 -3.43 -14.23
N LEU A 54 -8.52 -3.79 -14.11
CA LEU A 54 -8.99 -5.14 -13.83
C LEU A 54 -9.96 -5.56 -14.92
N ILE A 55 -9.80 -6.78 -15.38
CA ILE A 55 -10.67 -7.44 -16.34
C ILE A 55 -11.07 -8.78 -15.76
N ILE A 56 -12.33 -9.13 -15.85
CA ILE A 56 -12.82 -10.46 -15.54
C ILE A 56 -13.81 -10.87 -16.60
N SER A 57 -13.72 -12.14 -17.01
CA SER A 57 -14.68 -12.80 -17.90
C SER A 57 -14.96 -14.19 -17.36
N PHE A 58 -16.20 -14.62 -17.35
CA PHE A 58 -16.57 -15.98 -16.95
C PHE A 58 -17.83 -16.45 -17.65
N SER A 59 -18.00 -17.77 -17.77
CA SER A 59 -19.23 -18.42 -18.22
C SER A 59 -19.76 -19.37 -17.15
N MET A 60 -21.07 -19.62 -17.18
CA MET A 60 -21.74 -20.53 -16.25
C MET A 60 -21.86 -21.94 -16.80
N GLU A 61 -21.87 -22.10 -18.13
CA GLU A 61 -21.92 -23.34 -18.86
C GLU A 61 -20.90 -23.31 -19.99
N ASP A 62 -20.50 -24.48 -20.49
CA ASP A 62 -19.64 -24.58 -21.68
C ASP A 62 -20.36 -24.00 -22.89
N ASP A 63 -19.67 -23.14 -23.64
CA ASP A 63 -20.20 -22.42 -24.82
C ASP A 63 -21.41 -21.48 -24.55
N SER A 64 -21.63 -21.09 -23.30
CA SER A 64 -22.71 -20.17 -22.92
C SER A 64 -22.28 -18.70 -23.02
N GLU A 65 -23.22 -17.79 -22.72
CA GLU A 65 -22.99 -16.35 -22.68
C GLU A 65 -21.83 -15.99 -21.72
N LEU A 66 -20.91 -15.17 -22.20
CA LEU A 66 -19.79 -14.66 -21.42
C LEU A 66 -20.20 -13.40 -20.64
N TYR A 67 -20.08 -13.47 -19.34
CA TYR A 67 -20.25 -12.33 -18.45
C TYR A 67 -18.88 -11.69 -18.18
N HIS A 68 -18.75 -10.41 -18.44
CA HIS A 68 -17.48 -9.72 -18.28
C HIS A 68 -17.63 -8.36 -17.61
N ASN A 69 -16.58 -7.91 -16.96
CA ASN A 69 -16.49 -6.54 -16.44
C ASN A 69 -15.07 -6.02 -16.52
N ILE A 70 -14.94 -4.76 -16.93
CA ILE A 70 -13.67 -4.04 -17.00
C ILE A 70 -13.75 -2.85 -16.08
N LYS A 71 -12.74 -2.67 -15.22
CA LYS A 71 -12.70 -1.54 -14.29
C LYS A 71 -11.32 -0.91 -14.23
N ARG A 72 -11.27 0.40 -14.49
CA ARG A 72 -10.08 1.20 -14.22
C ARG A 72 -9.91 1.38 -12.73
N VAL A 73 -8.68 1.19 -12.23
CA VAL A 73 -8.30 1.38 -10.84
C VAL A 73 -7.50 2.68 -10.73
N SER A 74 -7.88 3.54 -9.80
CA SER A 74 -7.07 4.71 -9.41
C SER A 74 -6.11 4.34 -8.29
N ALA A 75 -5.00 5.06 -8.19
CA ALA A 75 -4.05 4.90 -7.09
C ALA A 75 -4.75 4.92 -5.73
N GLY A 76 -4.28 4.09 -4.81
CA GLY A 76 -4.78 3.98 -3.44
C GLY A 76 -3.65 4.13 -2.42
N SER A 77 -3.93 3.78 -1.19
CA SER A 77 -2.96 3.72 -0.10
C SER A 77 -2.92 2.30 0.46
N VAL A 78 -1.77 1.87 0.95
CA VAL A 78 -1.63 0.52 1.51
C VAL A 78 -2.47 0.37 2.77
N ASN A 79 -3.38 -0.62 2.77
CA ASN A 79 -4.18 -1.01 3.93
C ASN A 79 -4.32 -2.54 3.97
N LEU A 80 -3.46 -3.19 4.75
CA LEU A 80 -3.41 -4.64 4.88
C LEU A 80 -4.66 -5.21 5.54
N ASN A 81 -5.34 -4.43 6.40
CA ASN A 81 -6.58 -4.86 7.03
C ASN A 81 -7.70 -5.08 5.99
N LYS A 82 -7.85 -4.15 5.05
CA LYS A 82 -8.81 -4.31 3.94
C LYS A 82 -8.51 -5.52 3.06
N ILE A 83 -7.23 -5.79 2.81
CA ILE A 83 -6.81 -6.98 2.06
C ILE A 83 -7.23 -8.25 2.81
N ASP A 84 -6.98 -8.31 4.12
CA ASP A 84 -7.36 -9.46 4.95
C ASP A 84 -8.89 -9.64 5.01
N MET A 85 -9.65 -8.55 5.17
CA MET A 85 -11.11 -8.59 5.18
C MET A 85 -11.68 -9.13 3.86
N VAL A 86 -11.16 -8.71 2.69
CA VAL A 86 -11.60 -9.24 1.38
C VAL A 86 -11.22 -10.71 1.23
N ASN A 87 -10.01 -11.10 1.64
CA ASN A 87 -9.59 -12.50 1.62
C ASN A 87 -10.45 -13.38 2.54
N SER A 88 -10.82 -12.86 3.70
CA SER A 88 -11.72 -13.55 4.64
C SER A 88 -13.12 -13.69 4.07
N LEU A 89 -13.64 -12.63 3.44
CA LEU A 89 -14.93 -12.65 2.75
C LEU A 89 -14.95 -13.65 1.58
N SER A 90 -13.88 -13.71 0.78
CA SER A 90 -13.79 -14.68 -0.32
C SER A 90 -13.83 -16.13 0.18
N ARG A 91 -13.16 -16.41 1.30
CA ARG A 91 -13.19 -17.73 1.96
C ARG A 91 -14.56 -18.07 2.59
N GLU A 92 -15.26 -17.06 3.10
CA GLU A 92 -16.62 -17.22 3.59
C GLU A 92 -17.57 -17.60 2.45
N ILE A 93 -17.49 -16.90 1.31
CA ILE A 93 -18.32 -17.16 0.12
C ILE A 93 -18.06 -18.54 -0.45
N GLN A 94 -16.81 -19.03 -0.42
CA GLN A 94 -16.50 -20.40 -0.84
C GLN A 94 -17.19 -21.47 0.00
N LYS A 95 -17.40 -21.20 1.30
CA LYS A 95 -18.07 -22.14 2.21
C LYS A 95 -19.60 -22.03 2.13
N ASN A 96 -20.09 -20.81 2.06
CA ASN A 96 -21.50 -20.48 2.00
C ASN A 96 -21.70 -19.36 0.99
N VAL A 97 -22.28 -19.68 -0.15
CA VAL A 97 -22.56 -18.69 -1.21
C VAL A 97 -23.56 -17.66 -0.67
N LEU A 98 -23.15 -16.40 -0.66
CA LEU A 98 -23.98 -15.26 -0.23
C LEU A 98 -24.83 -14.76 -1.39
N SER A 99 -25.95 -14.10 -1.09
CA SER A 99 -26.66 -13.32 -2.09
C SER A 99 -25.77 -12.16 -2.59
N ILE A 100 -26.02 -11.67 -3.81
CA ILE A 100 -25.24 -10.55 -4.38
C ILE A 100 -25.40 -9.29 -3.52
N GLU A 101 -26.57 -9.09 -2.94
CA GLU A 101 -26.90 -7.99 -2.04
C GLU A 101 -26.07 -8.04 -0.75
N GLU A 102 -26.00 -9.22 -0.12
CA GLU A 102 -25.17 -9.44 1.08
C GLU A 102 -23.69 -9.28 0.77
N PHE A 103 -23.22 -9.81 -0.37
CA PHE A 103 -21.83 -9.64 -0.80
C PHE A 103 -21.49 -8.16 -0.96
N ASN A 104 -22.33 -7.37 -1.67
CA ASN A 104 -22.11 -5.93 -1.81
C ASN A 104 -22.17 -5.20 -0.47
N SER A 105 -23.09 -5.57 0.42
CA SER A 105 -23.16 -4.97 1.77
C SER A 105 -21.88 -5.17 2.57
N LYS A 106 -21.30 -6.38 2.51
CA LYS A 106 -20.00 -6.66 3.16
C LYS A 106 -18.85 -5.88 2.51
N LEU A 107 -18.85 -5.72 1.19
CA LEU A 107 -17.87 -4.87 0.51
C LEU A 107 -18.01 -3.38 0.92
N ASP A 108 -19.24 -2.89 1.14
CA ASP A 108 -19.48 -1.54 1.65
C ASP A 108 -18.86 -1.33 3.03
N VAL A 109 -18.95 -2.33 3.90
CA VAL A 109 -18.32 -2.30 5.24
C VAL A 109 -16.80 -2.24 5.10
N ILE A 110 -16.22 -3.08 4.24
CA ILE A 110 -14.77 -3.11 4.00
C ILE A 110 -14.28 -1.78 3.42
N GLU A 111 -14.99 -1.19 2.45
CA GLU A 111 -14.59 0.10 1.88
C GLU A 111 -14.60 1.24 2.90
N LYS A 112 -15.56 1.23 3.83
CA LYS A 112 -15.69 2.24 4.89
C LYS A 112 -14.69 2.07 6.04
N ASP A 113 -14.00 0.93 6.11
CA ASP A 113 -12.97 0.74 7.14
C ASP A 113 -11.89 1.81 7.02
N LYS A 114 -11.66 2.52 8.13
CA LYS A 114 -10.68 3.62 8.19
C LYS A 114 -9.24 3.15 8.45
N GLY A 115 -9.06 1.85 8.69
CA GLY A 115 -7.78 1.31 9.12
C GLY A 115 -7.41 1.71 10.55
N TYR A 116 -6.11 1.75 10.81
CA TYR A 116 -5.59 2.08 12.15
C TYR A 116 -5.69 3.57 12.46
N GLY A 117 -6.01 3.88 13.71
CA GLY A 117 -6.01 5.27 14.21
C GLY A 117 -4.59 5.86 14.26
N ASP A 118 -4.52 7.19 14.25
CA ASP A 118 -3.25 7.95 14.22
C ASP A 118 -2.27 7.51 15.31
N VAL A 119 -2.75 7.19 16.53
CA VAL A 119 -1.91 6.74 17.65
C VAL A 119 -1.15 5.46 17.32
N VAL A 120 -1.82 4.48 16.70
CA VAL A 120 -1.20 3.21 16.30
C VAL A 120 -0.18 3.46 15.19
N ILE A 121 -0.47 4.37 14.26
CA ILE A 121 0.45 4.75 13.18
C ILE A 121 1.72 5.39 13.75
N TYR A 122 1.59 6.29 14.73
CA TYR A 122 2.76 6.94 15.37
C TYR A 122 3.57 5.96 16.21
N PHE A 123 2.89 5.04 16.90
CA PHE A 123 3.56 3.98 17.65
C PHE A 123 4.33 3.03 16.71
N GLY A 124 3.73 2.69 15.57
CA GLY A 124 4.40 1.93 14.51
C GLY A 124 5.64 2.66 13.97
N ALA A 125 5.54 3.97 13.74
CA ALA A 125 6.66 4.80 13.30
C ALA A 125 7.80 4.84 14.33
N LEU A 126 7.45 4.92 15.62
CA LEU A 126 8.42 4.88 16.73
C LEU A 126 9.21 3.57 16.71
N ILE A 127 8.50 2.43 16.72
CA ILE A 127 9.14 1.11 16.74
C ILE A 127 9.99 0.89 15.49
N CYS A 128 9.49 1.28 14.32
CA CYS A 128 10.18 1.12 13.05
C CYS A 128 11.51 1.89 13.05
N SER A 129 11.48 3.20 13.38
CA SER A 129 12.69 4.03 13.42
C SER A 129 13.68 3.57 14.48
N PHE A 130 13.19 3.09 15.64
CA PHE A 130 14.03 2.52 16.69
C PHE A 130 14.76 1.26 16.19
N GLY A 131 14.00 0.33 15.57
CA GLY A 131 14.54 -0.92 15.04
C GLY A 131 15.59 -0.68 13.96
N PHE A 132 15.35 0.28 13.05
CA PHE A 132 16.36 0.67 12.06
C PHE A 132 17.56 1.38 12.68
N GLY A 133 17.38 2.10 13.79
CA GLY A 133 18.49 2.63 14.58
C GLY A 133 19.44 1.53 15.03
N ILE A 134 18.92 0.45 15.58
CA ILE A 134 19.71 -0.74 15.95
C ILE A 134 20.34 -1.38 14.70
N PHE A 135 19.57 -1.53 13.63
CA PHE A 135 20.03 -2.17 12.39
C PHE A 135 21.23 -1.44 11.77
N PHE A 136 21.25 -0.11 11.82
CA PHE A 136 22.37 0.70 11.32
C PHE A 136 23.52 0.86 12.34
N GLY A 137 23.49 0.13 13.46
CA GLY A 137 24.56 0.12 14.44
C GLY A 137 24.55 1.31 15.40
N GLY A 138 23.43 2.03 15.51
CA GLY A 138 23.28 3.14 16.45
C GLY A 138 23.21 2.67 17.90
N GLY A 139 23.74 3.49 18.81
CA GLY A 139 23.55 3.33 20.24
C GLY A 139 22.12 3.71 20.66
N ILE A 140 21.83 3.55 21.94
CA ILE A 140 20.48 3.84 22.48
C ILE A 140 20.05 5.29 22.23
N ARG A 141 20.99 6.24 22.21
CA ARG A 141 20.71 7.66 21.94
C ARG A 141 20.25 7.87 20.51
N GLU A 142 20.97 7.30 19.53
CA GLU A 142 20.63 7.34 18.11
C GLU A 142 19.27 6.71 17.88
N CYS A 143 18.97 5.56 18.49
CA CYS A 143 17.68 4.88 18.37
C CYS A 143 16.52 5.74 18.89
N LEU A 144 16.68 6.38 20.05
CA LEU A 144 15.66 7.27 20.63
C LEU A 144 15.44 8.52 19.78
N LEU A 145 16.53 9.15 19.30
CA LEU A 145 16.44 10.33 18.44
C LEU A 145 15.88 10.00 17.06
N ALA A 146 16.22 8.85 16.50
CA ALA A 146 15.61 8.34 15.26
C ALA A 146 14.10 8.12 15.43
N SER A 147 13.68 7.54 16.56
CA SER A 147 12.25 7.37 16.88
C SER A 147 11.53 8.71 16.99
N PHE A 148 12.10 9.68 17.67
CA PHE A 148 11.53 11.03 17.78
C PHE A 148 11.41 11.70 16.41
N THR A 149 12.49 11.69 15.62
CA THR A 149 12.52 12.24 14.26
C THR A 149 11.50 11.54 13.35
N GLY A 150 11.43 10.21 13.43
CA GLY A 150 10.51 9.42 12.63
C GLY A 150 9.04 9.71 12.97
N VAL A 151 8.69 9.76 14.26
CA VAL A 151 7.31 10.07 14.70
C VAL A 151 6.90 11.47 14.27
N LEU A 152 7.76 12.47 14.46
CA LEU A 152 7.45 13.84 14.08
C LEU A 152 7.29 13.99 12.57
N THR A 153 8.18 13.38 11.77
CA THR A 153 8.06 13.35 10.32
C THR A 153 6.74 12.67 9.89
N LYS A 154 6.40 11.52 10.50
CA LYS A 154 5.16 10.82 10.19
C LYS A 154 3.92 11.65 10.53
N ALA A 155 3.93 12.37 11.66
CA ALA A 155 2.83 13.25 12.04
C ALA A 155 2.60 14.36 10.99
N ILE A 156 3.66 14.98 10.50
CA ILE A 156 3.60 16.00 9.45
C ILE A 156 3.10 15.39 8.14
N MET A 157 3.56 14.19 7.77
CA MET A 157 3.08 13.50 6.56
C MET A 157 1.58 13.17 6.63
N VAL A 158 1.07 12.70 7.78
CA VAL A 158 -0.36 12.46 7.98
C VAL A 158 -1.15 13.77 7.84
N MET A 159 -0.64 14.87 8.37
CA MET A 159 -1.27 16.19 8.20
C MET A 159 -1.31 16.63 6.73
N MET A 160 -0.20 16.43 5.98
CA MET A 160 -0.14 16.74 4.54
C MET A 160 -1.06 15.83 3.70
N GLU A 161 -1.29 14.59 4.12
CA GLU A 161 -2.23 13.69 3.47
C GLU A 161 -3.68 14.20 3.59
N ARG A 162 -4.05 14.75 4.74
CA ARG A 162 -5.39 15.33 4.97
C ARG A 162 -5.71 16.52 4.07
N ILE A 163 -4.69 17.26 3.60
CA ILE A 163 -4.84 18.37 2.64
C ILE A 163 -4.63 17.93 1.19
N ASN A 164 -4.64 16.62 0.92
CA ASN A 164 -4.54 16.02 -0.41
C ASN A 164 -3.30 16.42 -1.24
N LEU A 165 -2.16 16.67 -0.60
CA LEU A 165 -0.90 16.89 -1.31
C LEU A 165 -0.47 15.61 -2.05
N SER A 166 0.13 15.79 -3.23
CA SER A 166 0.61 14.67 -4.02
C SER A 166 1.68 13.86 -3.26
N SER A 167 1.72 12.54 -3.51
CA SER A 167 2.70 11.65 -2.87
C SER A 167 4.14 12.12 -3.09
N PHE A 168 4.47 12.60 -4.29
CA PHE A 168 5.79 13.13 -4.61
C PHE A 168 6.20 14.29 -3.68
N ILE A 169 5.34 15.32 -3.58
CA ILE A 169 5.60 16.49 -2.72
C ILE A 169 5.72 16.08 -1.26
N ARG A 170 4.83 15.20 -0.77
CA ARG A 170 4.90 14.70 0.61
C ARG A 170 6.23 14.01 0.91
N ASN A 171 6.75 13.19 -0.01
CA ASN A 171 8.01 12.49 0.19
C ASN A 171 9.22 13.44 0.10
N VAL A 172 9.19 14.46 -0.77
CA VAL A 172 10.23 15.51 -0.80
C VAL A 172 10.26 16.25 0.55
N ILE A 173 9.11 16.71 1.02
CA ILE A 173 9.03 17.42 2.32
C ILE A 173 9.40 16.48 3.47
N GLY A 174 8.98 15.22 3.45
CA GLY A 174 9.35 14.21 4.44
C GLY A 174 10.85 14.02 4.52
N GLY A 175 11.53 13.81 3.38
CA GLY A 175 12.98 13.69 3.29
C GLY A 175 13.72 14.94 3.81
N LEU A 176 13.23 16.13 3.46
CA LEU A 176 13.77 17.39 3.92
C LEU A 176 13.66 17.52 5.45
N ILE A 177 12.45 17.32 5.99
CA ILE A 177 12.20 17.51 7.43
C ILE A 177 13.05 16.56 8.27
N LEU A 178 13.06 15.27 7.94
CA LEU A 178 13.82 14.30 8.74
C LEU A 178 15.33 14.59 8.71
N THR A 179 15.86 15.03 7.56
CA THR A 179 17.28 15.38 7.45
C THR A 179 17.60 16.63 8.27
N VAL A 180 16.88 17.73 8.06
CA VAL A 180 17.09 18.97 8.81
C VAL A 180 16.93 18.72 10.32
N LEU A 181 15.90 17.98 10.75
CA LEU A 181 15.66 17.71 12.15
C LEU A 181 16.81 16.89 12.77
N SER A 182 17.32 15.88 12.06
CA SER A 182 18.46 15.08 12.54
C SER A 182 19.70 15.95 12.75
N TYR A 183 19.99 16.86 11.83
CA TYR A 183 21.14 17.77 11.96
C TYR A 183 20.93 18.86 13.03
N VAL A 184 19.72 19.42 13.14
CA VAL A 184 19.41 20.38 14.21
C VAL A 184 19.57 19.74 15.60
N LEU A 185 19.12 18.49 15.75
CA LEU A 185 19.31 17.76 17.02
C LEU A 185 20.77 17.52 17.33
N SER A 186 21.68 17.38 16.34
CA SER A 186 23.12 17.21 16.58
C SER A 186 23.81 18.45 17.14
N MET A 187 23.17 19.63 17.07
CA MET A 187 23.67 20.83 17.73
C MET A 187 23.48 20.78 19.26
N PHE A 188 22.49 20.01 19.72
CA PHE A 188 22.15 19.95 21.15
C PHE A 188 22.63 18.66 21.82
N PHE A 189 22.85 17.61 21.04
CA PHE A 189 23.22 16.30 21.54
C PHE A 189 24.39 15.72 20.74
N VAL A 190 25.27 14.99 21.40
CA VAL A 190 26.40 14.30 20.76
C VAL A 190 25.92 12.90 20.30
N PHE A 191 25.75 12.71 19.01
CA PHE A 191 25.37 11.46 18.35
C PHE A 191 25.72 11.51 16.87
N ASP A 192 25.63 10.37 16.16
CA ASP A 192 25.78 10.33 14.71
C ASP A 192 24.46 10.68 13.99
N SER A 193 24.40 11.91 13.45
CA SER A 193 23.23 12.41 12.72
C SER A 193 22.90 11.61 11.46
N ASN A 194 23.88 10.94 10.85
CA ASN A 194 23.66 10.10 9.68
C ASN A 194 22.87 8.85 10.07
N ILE A 195 23.21 8.20 11.19
CA ILE A 195 22.47 7.03 11.68
C ILE A 195 21.02 7.41 11.98
N VAL A 196 20.78 8.54 12.64
CA VAL A 196 19.43 9.04 12.94
C VAL A 196 18.65 9.32 11.66
N SER A 197 19.25 10.04 10.71
CA SER A 197 18.65 10.31 9.40
C SER A 197 18.31 9.04 8.63
N MET A 198 19.27 8.12 8.48
CA MET A 198 19.06 6.87 7.75
C MET A 198 17.97 6.02 8.37
N SER A 199 17.90 5.96 9.70
CA SER A 199 16.88 5.20 10.43
C SER A 199 15.48 5.77 10.23
N ALA A 200 15.34 7.10 10.28
CA ALA A 200 14.08 7.77 10.06
C ALA A 200 13.62 7.71 8.58
N ILE A 201 14.55 7.77 7.61
CA ILE A 201 14.26 7.64 6.17
C ILE A 201 13.54 6.33 5.86
N MET A 202 13.84 5.24 6.56
CA MET A 202 13.20 3.93 6.33
C MET A 202 11.67 3.94 6.48
N LEU A 203 11.10 4.92 7.20
CA LEU A 203 9.65 5.12 7.24
C LEU A 203 9.04 5.56 5.90
N LEU A 204 9.85 6.18 5.04
CA LEU A 204 9.41 6.73 3.76
C LEU A 204 9.67 5.76 2.60
N VAL A 205 10.60 4.82 2.77
CA VAL A 205 10.98 3.86 1.72
C VAL A 205 9.78 3.01 1.30
N PRO A 206 9.49 2.92 0.00
CA PRO A 206 8.33 2.18 -0.52
C PRO A 206 8.57 0.66 -0.56
N GLY A 207 8.85 0.06 0.62
CA GLY A 207 9.27 -1.35 0.72
C GLY A 207 8.24 -2.34 0.17
N LEU A 208 6.95 -2.14 0.45
CA LEU A 208 5.89 -3.01 -0.08
C LEU A 208 5.77 -2.91 -1.60
N SER A 209 5.87 -1.71 -2.18
CA SER A 209 5.82 -1.54 -3.65
C SER A 209 6.99 -2.26 -4.31
N ILE A 210 8.20 -2.17 -3.75
CA ILE A 210 9.39 -2.87 -4.26
C ILE A 210 9.22 -4.39 -4.13
N THR A 211 8.80 -4.87 -2.96
CA THR A 211 8.61 -6.31 -2.73
C THR A 211 7.54 -6.89 -3.66
N ASN A 212 6.42 -6.18 -3.82
CA ASN A 212 5.36 -6.62 -4.73
C ASN A 212 5.81 -6.56 -6.19
N ALA A 213 6.58 -5.54 -6.60
CA ALA A 213 7.14 -5.49 -7.95
C ALA A 213 8.02 -6.71 -8.25
N ILE A 214 8.86 -7.12 -7.30
CA ILE A 214 9.70 -8.32 -7.44
C ILE A 214 8.82 -9.58 -7.54
N ARG A 215 7.81 -9.71 -6.70
CA ARG A 215 6.89 -10.86 -6.73
C ARG A 215 6.10 -10.93 -8.03
N ASP A 216 5.53 -9.81 -8.46
CA ASP A 216 4.80 -9.73 -9.74
C ASP A 216 5.73 -10.14 -10.91
N SER A 217 7.02 -9.72 -10.88
CA SER A 217 8.01 -10.14 -11.88
C SER A 217 8.28 -11.65 -11.86
N VAL A 218 8.44 -12.25 -10.69
CA VAL A 218 8.69 -13.69 -10.53
C VAL A 218 7.47 -14.51 -10.98
N ASN A 219 6.26 -13.98 -10.79
CA ASN A 219 5.02 -14.61 -11.22
C ASN A 219 4.72 -14.42 -12.72
N GLY A 220 5.54 -13.66 -13.46
CA GLY A 220 5.37 -13.42 -14.89
C GLY A 220 4.59 -12.13 -15.23
N ASP A 221 4.13 -11.37 -14.23
CA ASP A 221 3.36 -10.14 -14.41
C ASP A 221 4.28 -8.94 -14.67
N ALA A 222 5.00 -8.96 -15.78
CA ALA A 222 6.03 -7.95 -16.10
C ALA A 222 5.48 -6.51 -16.14
N LEU A 223 4.27 -6.30 -16.67
CA LEU A 223 3.66 -4.97 -16.73
C LEU A 223 3.34 -4.42 -15.34
N SER A 224 2.81 -5.24 -14.47
CA SER A 224 2.49 -4.87 -13.08
C SER A 224 3.77 -4.60 -12.29
N SER A 225 4.78 -5.45 -12.45
CA SER A 225 6.11 -5.28 -11.88
C SER A 225 6.74 -3.94 -12.29
N LEU A 226 6.77 -3.64 -13.59
CA LEU A 226 7.33 -2.39 -14.11
C LEU A 226 6.58 -1.15 -13.58
N SER A 227 5.27 -1.21 -13.54
CA SER A 227 4.43 -0.12 -13.01
C SER A 227 4.76 0.19 -11.54
N ARG A 228 4.82 -0.86 -10.69
CA ARG A 228 5.15 -0.70 -9.26
C ARG A 228 6.59 -0.26 -9.04
N MET A 229 7.53 -0.78 -9.83
CA MET A 229 8.94 -0.38 -9.74
C MET A 229 9.11 1.10 -10.11
N THR A 230 8.43 1.57 -11.15
CA THR A 230 8.45 2.98 -11.55
C THR A 230 7.87 3.87 -10.44
N GLU A 231 6.76 3.47 -9.82
CA GLU A 231 6.20 4.20 -8.67
C GLU A 231 7.18 4.27 -7.50
N ALA A 232 7.80 3.14 -7.15
CA ALA A 232 8.80 3.08 -6.09
C ALA A 232 10.03 3.96 -6.39
N LEU A 233 10.49 3.97 -7.64
CA LEU A 233 11.61 4.81 -8.07
C LEU A 233 11.28 6.31 -7.95
N VAL A 234 10.08 6.72 -8.36
CA VAL A 234 9.63 8.12 -8.21
C VAL A 234 9.59 8.54 -6.74
N VAL A 235 9.12 7.67 -5.84
CA VAL A 235 9.14 7.92 -4.40
C VAL A 235 10.58 8.02 -3.88
N ALA A 236 11.48 7.10 -4.28
CA ALA A 236 12.88 7.13 -3.86
C ALA A 236 13.60 8.42 -4.32
N ILE A 237 13.37 8.87 -5.55
CA ILE A 237 13.89 10.15 -6.07
C ILE A 237 13.35 11.33 -5.24
N ALA A 238 12.05 11.33 -4.91
CA ALA A 238 11.45 12.38 -4.11
C ALA A 238 12.11 12.48 -2.72
N ILE A 239 12.31 11.34 -2.05
CA ILE A 239 13.00 11.29 -0.75
C ILE A 239 14.44 11.79 -0.87
N ALA A 240 15.18 11.34 -1.88
CA ALA A 240 16.56 11.74 -2.12
C ALA A 240 16.69 13.26 -2.36
N LEU A 241 15.81 13.83 -3.19
CA LEU A 241 15.75 15.27 -3.42
C LEU A 241 15.48 16.05 -2.14
N GLY A 242 14.49 15.61 -1.35
CA GLY A 242 14.18 16.24 -0.06
C GLY A 242 15.35 16.18 0.90
N SER A 243 15.98 15.02 1.04
CA SER A 243 17.14 14.85 1.91
C SER A 243 18.35 15.67 1.45
N LEU A 244 18.59 15.76 0.12
CA LEU A 244 19.67 16.59 -0.42
C LEU A 244 19.47 18.07 -0.10
N ILE A 245 18.24 18.58 -0.30
CA ILE A 245 17.90 19.96 0.09
C ILE A 245 18.10 20.15 1.60
N GLY A 246 17.68 19.18 2.40
CA GLY A 246 17.87 19.20 3.86
C GLY A 246 19.35 19.27 4.26
N LEU A 247 20.22 18.49 3.61
CA LEU A 247 21.68 18.55 3.82
C LEU A 247 22.27 19.90 3.45
N MET A 248 21.86 20.48 2.31
CA MET A 248 22.32 21.80 1.90
C MET A 248 21.95 22.87 2.94
N ILE A 249 20.70 22.87 3.40
CA ILE A 249 20.24 23.80 4.44
C ILE A 249 21.04 23.59 5.74
N SER A 250 21.23 22.35 6.17
CA SER A 250 21.99 22.04 7.38
C SER A 250 23.45 22.47 7.28
N GLY A 251 24.08 22.34 6.12
CA GLY A 251 25.46 22.80 5.89
C GLY A 251 25.65 24.33 5.91
N TYR A 252 24.55 25.12 5.80
CA TYR A 252 24.57 26.56 6.01
C TYR A 252 24.32 26.96 7.47
N ILE A 253 23.77 26.07 8.28
CA ILE A 253 23.39 26.34 9.66
C ILE A 253 24.50 25.91 10.63
N ILE A 254 25.31 24.92 10.26
CA ILE A 254 26.44 24.37 11.01
C ILE A 254 27.76 24.85 10.40
#